data_d2cd7267b8a86124817b121e8d74b091
#
_entry.id   d2cd7267b8a86124817b121e8d74b091
#
_cell.length_a   1.000
_cell.length_b   1.000
_cell.length_c   1.000
_cell.angle_alpha   90.00
_cell.angle_beta   90.00
_cell.angle_gamma   90.00
#
_symmetry.space_group_name_H-M   'P 1'
#
loop_
_entity.id
_entity.type
_entity.pdbx_description
1 polymer ?
#
loop_
_entity_poly.entity_id
_entity_poly.type
_entity_poly.pdbx_seq_one_letter_code
_entity_poly.pdbx_strand_id
1 'polypeptide(L)'
;MHIFDIFKVKKEERWLAFAMLAVFVTFNAMVIASHYHLYTMDAHGGFWSIFTKNFRMSGYDCWSWITVSGGRIHFVTSRHPLYLTFLYPLYLLNDWLIQNVGYNFAVYFMAVIIVFSAFYAVLFMYRVFREVLELRRKDARLLTLLLFSFGHVLIPTMVPDHFVISLMLLSLTLYITGKKMKKGQLLTAWQSLVLTFFTAGMATSNGVKTLLAGLFTNGKKVFTCKFISIGVVLPLLLLLGIQQSQYYLLEVPQ
;
A
#
# COMPACT_ATOMS: atom_id res chain seq x y z
N MET A 1 21.98 -5.68 7.65
CA MET A 1 21.31 -5.41 6.36
C MET A 1 20.81 -3.98 6.45
N HIS A 2 21.38 -3.09 5.64
CA HIS A 2 20.89 -1.72 5.59
C HIS A 2 19.43 -1.74 5.09
N ILE A 3 18.59 -0.89 5.68
CA ILE A 3 17.14 -0.89 5.38
C ILE A 3 16.85 -0.65 3.89
N PHE A 4 17.70 0.14 3.22
CA PHE A 4 17.59 0.42 1.79
C PHE A 4 17.97 -0.76 0.88
N ASP A 5 18.75 -1.74 1.37
CA ASP A 5 19.13 -2.91 0.56
C ASP A 5 17.93 -3.81 0.24
N ILE A 6 16.86 -3.71 1.03
CA ILE A 6 15.64 -4.49 0.81
C ILE A 6 14.88 -4.02 -0.46
N PHE A 7 15.08 -2.76 -0.86
CA PHE A 7 14.43 -2.18 -2.04
C PHE A 7 15.27 -2.31 -3.32
N LYS A 8 16.54 -2.75 -3.23
CA LYS A 8 17.37 -2.98 -4.40
C LYS A 8 16.88 -4.17 -5.22
N VAL A 9 16.69 -3.97 -6.52
CA VAL A 9 16.33 -5.05 -7.46
C VAL A 9 17.53 -5.93 -7.72
N LYS A 10 17.45 -7.20 -7.35
CA LYS A 10 18.53 -8.18 -7.55
C LYS A 10 18.63 -8.58 -9.03
N LYS A 11 19.84 -9.01 -9.45
CA LYS A 11 20.08 -9.40 -10.85
C LYS A 11 19.10 -10.47 -11.36
N GLU A 12 18.74 -11.43 -10.51
CA GLU A 12 17.80 -12.51 -10.87
C GLU A 12 16.33 -12.08 -10.97
N GLU A 13 15.99 -10.93 -10.39
CA GLU A 13 14.62 -10.36 -10.35
C GLU A 13 14.33 -9.46 -11.56
N ARG A 14 15.38 -8.94 -12.23
CA ARG A 14 15.26 -7.85 -13.23
C ARG A 14 14.24 -8.15 -14.32
N TRP A 15 14.27 -9.35 -14.90
CA TRP A 15 13.31 -9.71 -15.95
C TRP A 15 11.86 -9.66 -15.45
N LEU A 16 11.58 -10.29 -14.29
CA LEU A 16 10.25 -10.26 -13.69
C LEU A 16 9.85 -8.82 -13.34
N ALA A 17 10.77 -8.06 -12.77
CA ALA A 17 10.57 -6.67 -12.40
C ALA A 17 10.17 -5.81 -13.62
N PHE A 18 10.93 -5.90 -14.73
CA PHE A 18 10.63 -5.15 -15.94
C PHE A 18 9.32 -5.58 -16.59
N ALA A 19 9.06 -6.89 -16.69
CA ALA A 19 7.82 -7.38 -17.29
C ALA A 19 6.59 -6.90 -16.50
N MET A 20 6.61 -7.02 -15.17
CA MET A 20 5.48 -6.60 -14.34
C MET A 20 5.34 -5.09 -14.26
N LEU A 21 6.45 -4.33 -14.26
CA LEU A 21 6.41 -2.88 -14.35
C LEU A 21 5.73 -2.44 -15.65
N ALA A 22 6.10 -3.04 -16.78
CA ALA A 22 5.47 -2.74 -18.07
C ALA A 22 3.96 -3.04 -18.05
N VAL A 23 3.55 -4.17 -17.48
CA VAL A 23 2.11 -4.52 -17.32
C VAL A 23 1.38 -3.46 -16.48
N PHE A 24 1.91 -3.09 -15.32
CA PHE A 24 1.25 -2.12 -14.44
C PHE A 24 1.19 -0.72 -15.03
N VAL A 25 2.26 -0.27 -15.68
CA VAL A 25 2.28 1.03 -16.38
C VAL A 25 1.26 1.02 -17.53
N THR A 26 1.23 -0.03 -18.34
CA THR A 26 0.29 -0.15 -19.45
C THR A 26 -1.16 -0.13 -18.96
N PHE A 27 -1.50 -0.90 -17.94
CA PHE A 27 -2.86 -0.94 -17.45
C PHE A 27 -3.31 0.38 -16.82
N ASN A 28 -2.44 1.04 -16.04
CA ASN A 28 -2.75 2.37 -15.53
C ASN A 28 -2.92 3.39 -16.66
N ALA A 29 -2.05 3.36 -17.67
CA ALA A 29 -2.16 4.23 -18.84
C ALA A 29 -3.46 3.99 -19.63
N MET A 30 -3.87 2.73 -19.80
CA MET A 30 -5.14 2.38 -20.46
C MET A 30 -6.36 2.90 -19.67
N VAL A 31 -6.35 2.72 -18.35
CA VAL A 31 -7.43 3.21 -17.47
C VAL A 31 -7.53 4.73 -17.55
N ILE A 32 -6.41 5.44 -17.47
CA ILE A 32 -6.37 6.90 -17.57
C ILE A 32 -6.84 7.37 -18.95
N ALA A 33 -6.32 6.77 -20.02
CA ALA A 33 -6.65 7.16 -21.38
C ALA A 33 -8.13 6.94 -21.74
N SER A 34 -8.75 5.87 -21.23
CA SER A 34 -10.14 5.53 -21.52
C SER A 34 -11.15 6.58 -21.06
N HIS A 35 -10.82 7.35 -20.00
CA HIS A 35 -11.68 8.40 -19.43
C HIS A 35 -10.89 9.66 -19.10
N TYR A 36 -9.96 10.02 -19.98
CA TYR A 36 -9.00 11.10 -19.78
C TYR A 36 -9.65 12.41 -19.28
N HIS A 37 -10.69 12.88 -19.98
CA HIS A 37 -11.37 14.13 -19.63
C HIS A 37 -11.95 14.12 -18.23
N LEU A 38 -12.54 12.99 -17.82
CA LEU A 38 -13.13 12.86 -16.49
C LEU A 38 -12.10 12.86 -15.37
N TYR A 39 -10.91 12.28 -15.62
CA TYR A 39 -9.83 12.24 -14.64
C TYR A 39 -9.10 13.56 -14.47
N THR A 40 -9.09 14.41 -15.48
CA THR A 40 -8.28 15.63 -15.53
C THR A 40 -9.09 16.90 -15.32
N MET A 41 -10.43 16.80 -15.29
CA MET A 41 -11.30 17.92 -14.95
C MET A 41 -11.24 18.23 -13.46
N ASP A 42 -11.62 19.44 -13.10
CA ASP A 42 -11.80 19.84 -11.72
C ASP A 42 -12.88 18.97 -11.02
N ALA A 43 -12.53 18.43 -9.88
CA ALA A 43 -13.27 17.33 -9.30
C ALA A 43 -14.19 17.75 -8.19
N HIS A 44 -15.41 18.09 -8.51
CA HIS A 44 -16.43 18.38 -7.50
C HIS A 44 -17.43 17.24 -7.23
N GLY A 45 -17.12 16.02 -7.61
CA GLY A 45 -17.95 14.84 -7.39
C GLY A 45 -18.19 14.02 -8.65
N GLY A 46 -18.95 12.95 -8.53
CA GLY A 46 -19.32 12.12 -9.68
C GLY A 46 -18.31 11.01 -10.06
N PHE A 47 -17.11 10.98 -9.46
CA PHE A 47 -16.08 10.01 -9.81
C PHE A 47 -16.39 8.58 -9.34
N TRP A 48 -17.21 8.43 -8.31
CA TRP A 48 -17.73 7.11 -7.95
C TRP A 48 -18.39 6.44 -9.16
N SER A 49 -19.14 7.22 -9.95
CA SER A 49 -19.79 6.70 -11.16
C SER A 49 -18.81 6.25 -12.24
N ILE A 50 -17.59 6.82 -12.33
CA ILE A 50 -16.57 6.37 -13.28
C ILE A 50 -16.20 4.93 -12.97
N PHE A 51 -15.83 4.62 -11.72
CA PHE A 51 -15.40 3.29 -11.34
C PHE A 51 -16.55 2.28 -11.27
N THR A 52 -17.73 2.67 -10.82
CA THR A 52 -18.85 1.75 -10.68
C THR A 52 -19.62 1.53 -11.98
N LYS A 53 -19.83 2.57 -12.77
CA LYS A 53 -20.63 2.48 -14.01
C LYS A 53 -19.78 2.15 -15.23
N ASN A 54 -18.65 2.84 -15.40
CA ASN A 54 -17.85 2.71 -16.61
C ASN A 54 -16.88 1.52 -16.54
N PHE A 55 -16.20 1.35 -15.39
CA PHE A 55 -15.27 0.22 -15.22
C PHE A 55 -15.90 -0.97 -14.51
N ARG A 56 -17.14 -0.85 -14.01
CA ARG A 56 -17.83 -1.89 -13.23
C ARG A 56 -16.99 -2.44 -12.06
N MET A 57 -16.20 -1.57 -11.46
CA MET A 57 -15.29 -1.90 -10.36
C MET A 57 -15.94 -1.69 -8.99
N SER A 58 -17.22 -2.07 -8.83
CA SER A 58 -17.88 -1.96 -7.52
C SER A 58 -17.14 -2.80 -6.47
N GLY A 59 -16.97 -2.24 -5.28
CA GLY A 59 -16.20 -2.87 -4.19
C GLY A 59 -14.77 -2.37 -4.03
N TYR A 60 -14.27 -1.52 -4.95
CA TYR A 60 -12.99 -0.82 -4.81
C TYR A 60 -13.22 0.64 -4.46
N ASP A 61 -12.43 1.13 -3.48
CA ASP A 61 -12.51 2.51 -2.99
C ASP A 61 -11.69 3.45 -3.88
N CYS A 62 -12.34 4.14 -4.81
CA CYS A 62 -11.70 5.19 -5.61
C CYS A 62 -11.56 6.53 -4.86
N TRP A 63 -11.83 6.56 -3.57
CA TRP A 63 -11.79 7.74 -2.71
C TRP A 63 -10.43 8.44 -2.68
N SER A 64 -9.34 7.70 -2.88
CA SER A 64 -7.99 8.26 -2.94
C SER A 64 -7.87 9.34 -4.00
N TRP A 65 -8.40 9.09 -5.19
CA TRP A 65 -8.40 10.05 -6.28
C TRP A 65 -9.28 11.27 -5.95
N ILE A 66 -10.46 11.05 -5.37
CA ILE A 66 -11.37 12.13 -4.94
C ILE A 66 -10.72 13.00 -3.86
N THR A 67 -10.02 12.38 -2.90
CA THR A 67 -9.31 13.09 -1.84
C THR A 67 -8.20 13.97 -2.41
N VAL A 68 -7.38 13.45 -3.32
CA VAL A 68 -6.27 14.19 -3.93
C VAL A 68 -6.78 15.27 -4.90
N SER A 69 -7.93 15.05 -5.55
CA SER A 69 -8.51 16.02 -6.50
C SER A 69 -9.20 17.19 -5.81
N GLY A 70 -10.03 16.95 -4.81
CA GLY A 70 -10.94 17.97 -4.27
C GLY A 70 -10.88 18.15 -2.76
N GLY A 71 -9.89 17.59 -2.07
CA GLY A 71 -9.78 17.67 -0.61
C GLY A 71 -10.92 17.00 0.16
N ARG A 72 -11.78 16.27 -0.54
CA ARG A 72 -12.90 15.58 0.10
C ARG A 72 -12.42 14.34 0.82
N ILE A 73 -12.63 14.35 2.12
CA ILE A 73 -12.23 13.24 2.98
C ILE A 73 -13.42 12.32 3.12
N HIS A 74 -13.36 11.21 2.40
CA HIS A 74 -14.39 10.17 2.45
C HIS A 74 -13.93 8.92 3.23
N PHE A 75 -12.66 8.87 3.62
CA PHE A 75 -12.15 7.76 4.39
C PHE A 75 -12.63 7.85 5.84
N VAL A 76 -13.12 6.74 6.34
CA VAL A 76 -13.27 6.59 7.78
C VAL A 76 -11.87 6.56 8.37
N THR A 77 -11.44 7.65 9.00
CA THR A 77 -10.09 7.83 9.52
C THR A 77 -9.69 6.74 10.51
N SER A 78 -10.65 6.17 11.24
CA SER A 78 -10.45 5.02 12.12
C SER A 78 -10.02 3.74 11.38
N ARG A 79 -10.39 3.59 10.10
CA ARG A 79 -9.99 2.44 9.27
C ARG A 79 -8.64 2.65 8.58
N HIS A 80 -8.30 3.90 8.25
CA HIS A 80 -7.12 4.26 7.46
C HIS A 80 -6.35 5.44 8.08
N PRO A 81 -5.89 5.34 9.35
CA PRO A 81 -5.45 6.49 10.12
C PRO A 81 -4.21 7.21 9.53
N LEU A 82 -3.33 6.51 8.83
CA LEU A 82 -2.14 7.11 8.21
C LEU A 82 -2.40 7.52 6.75
N TYR A 83 -3.37 6.92 6.09
CA TYR A 83 -3.54 7.06 4.65
C TYR A 83 -3.92 8.49 4.24
N LEU A 84 -4.83 9.10 4.98
CA LEU A 84 -5.19 10.49 4.75
C LEU A 84 -3.99 11.44 4.91
N THR A 85 -3.19 11.26 5.97
CA THR A 85 -1.97 12.05 6.18
C THR A 85 -0.99 11.89 5.02
N PHE A 86 -0.92 10.69 4.44
CA PHE A 86 -0.10 10.41 3.26
C PHE A 86 -0.62 11.09 1.99
N LEU A 87 -1.95 11.18 1.80
CA LEU A 87 -2.56 11.80 0.64
C LEU A 87 -2.61 13.33 0.73
N TYR A 88 -2.63 13.91 1.93
CA TYR A 88 -2.82 15.34 2.13
C TYR A 88 -1.77 16.24 1.45
N PRO A 89 -0.46 15.95 1.50
CA PRO A 89 0.53 16.72 0.75
C PRO A 89 0.31 16.66 -0.77
N LEU A 90 -0.19 15.53 -1.28
CA LEU A 90 -0.51 15.38 -2.71
C LEU A 90 -1.74 16.20 -3.09
N TYR A 91 -2.74 16.28 -2.21
CA TYR A 91 -3.87 17.17 -2.38
C TYR A 91 -3.41 18.63 -2.46
N LEU A 92 -2.59 19.10 -1.52
CA LEU A 92 -2.08 20.49 -1.53
C LEU A 92 -1.32 20.81 -2.83
N LEU A 93 -0.47 19.89 -3.28
CA LEU A 93 0.25 20.06 -4.54
C LEU A 93 -0.70 20.08 -5.73
N ASN A 94 -1.69 19.18 -5.75
CA ASN A 94 -2.64 19.11 -6.84
C ASN A 94 -3.58 20.32 -6.90
N ASP A 95 -4.03 20.81 -5.74
CA ASP A 95 -4.84 22.03 -5.63
C ASP A 95 -4.06 23.25 -6.18
N TRP A 96 -2.79 23.39 -5.82
CA TRP A 96 -1.92 24.41 -6.39
C TRP A 96 -1.78 24.28 -7.92
N LEU A 97 -1.64 23.05 -8.44
CA LEU A 97 -1.56 22.81 -9.88
C LEU A 97 -2.88 23.15 -10.59
N ILE A 98 -4.02 22.78 -10.01
CA ILE A 98 -5.33 23.16 -10.57
C ILE A 98 -5.47 24.68 -10.66
N GLN A 99 -5.12 25.41 -9.61
CA GLN A 99 -5.24 26.86 -9.55
C GLN A 99 -4.28 27.59 -10.52
N ASN A 100 -3.06 27.08 -10.72
CA ASN A 100 -2.05 27.76 -11.52
C ASN A 100 -1.90 27.24 -12.96
N VAL A 101 -2.22 25.96 -13.19
CA VAL A 101 -2.08 25.29 -14.49
C VAL A 101 -3.45 24.97 -15.13
N GLY A 102 -4.52 24.94 -14.32
CA GLY A 102 -5.86 24.58 -14.79
C GLY A 102 -6.04 23.09 -15.07
N TYR A 103 -5.23 22.23 -14.44
CA TYR A 103 -5.21 20.80 -14.77
C TYR A 103 -5.11 19.94 -13.51
N ASN A 104 -5.93 18.89 -13.43
CA ASN A 104 -5.97 17.97 -12.29
C ASN A 104 -5.02 16.79 -12.53
N PHE A 105 -3.95 16.73 -11.74
CA PHE A 105 -2.92 15.69 -11.81
C PHE A 105 -3.16 14.51 -10.84
N ALA A 106 -4.24 14.51 -10.07
CA ALA A 106 -4.47 13.52 -9.02
C ALA A 106 -4.38 12.07 -9.50
N VAL A 107 -4.90 11.77 -10.70
CA VAL A 107 -4.85 10.41 -11.26
C VAL A 107 -3.41 9.95 -11.54
N TYR A 108 -2.53 10.85 -11.95
CA TYR A 108 -1.13 10.53 -12.21
C TYR A 108 -0.35 10.30 -10.91
N PHE A 109 -0.60 11.12 -9.89
CA PHE A 109 -0.01 10.90 -8.56
C PHE A 109 -0.41 9.54 -8.02
N MET A 110 -1.69 9.21 -8.11
CA MET A 110 -2.17 7.91 -7.68
C MET A 110 -1.59 6.77 -8.52
N ALA A 111 -1.50 6.92 -9.84
CA ALA A 111 -0.89 5.90 -10.72
C ALA A 111 0.58 5.62 -10.35
N VAL A 112 1.37 6.66 -10.07
CA VAL A 112 2.76 6.50 -9.63
C VAL A 112 2.84 5.69 -8.33
N ILE A 113 2.02 6.02 -7.33
CA ILE A 113 1.99 5.33 -6.04
C ILE A 113 1.56 3.86 -6.21
N ILE A 114 0.53 3.63 -7.03
CA ILE A 114 -0.02 2.30 -7.28
C ILE A 114 1.01 1.44 -8.02
N VAL A 115 1.61 1.95 -9.10
CA VAL A 115 2.64 1.24 -9.87
C VAL A 115 3.85 0.93 -9.00
N PHE A 116 4.32 1.89 -8.20
CA PHE A 116 5.40 1.69 -7.24
C PHE A 116 5.05 0.57 -6.23
N SER A 117 3.88 0.64 -5.64
CA SER A 117 3.44 -0.35 -4.63
C SER A 117 3.26 -1.74 -5.23
N ALA A 118 2.65 -1.85 -6.42
CA ALA A 118 2.48 -3.10 -7.13
C ALA A 118 3.84 -3.73 -7.50
N PHE A 119 4.76 -2.91 -8.00
CA PHE A 119 6.11 -3.33 -8.36
C PHE A 119 6.84 -3.96 -7.16
N TYR A 120 6.83 -3.30 -6.01
CA TYR A 120 7.48 -3.85 -4.82
C TYR A 120 6.72 -5.02 -4.20
N ALA A 121 5.38 -5.05 -4.30
CA ALA A 121 4.62 -6.22 -3.89
C ALA A 121 5.03 -7.48 -4.67
N VAL A 122 5.22 -7.36 -6.00
CA VAL A 122 5.74 -8.44 -6.85
C VAL A 122 7.11 -8.90 -6.37
N LEU A 123 8.05 -7.97 -6.15
CA LEU A 123 9.40 -8.30 -5.72
C LEU A 123 9.43 -9.00 -4.35
N PHE A 124 8.66 -8.49 -3.38
CA PHE A 124 8.61 -9.09 -2.06
C PHE A 124 7.96 -10.48 -2.08
N MET A 125 6.88 -10.68 -2.85
CA MET A 125 6.27 -12.01 -3.01
C MET A 125 7.19 -12.98 -3.74
N TYR A 126 7.87 -12.55 -4.80
CA TYR A 126 8.89 -13.37 -5.45
C TYR A 126 9.98 -13.79 -4.45
N ARG A 127 10.45 -12.88 -3.60
CA ARG A 127 11.45 -13.18 -2.58
C ARG A 127 10.94 -14.11 -1.49
N VAL A 128 9.66 -14.02 -1.12
CA VAL A 128 9.04 -15.00 -0.23
C VAL A 128 9.13 -16.38 -0.85
N PHE A 129 8.71 -16.55 -2.09
CA PHE A 129 8.77 -17.84 -2.77
C PHE A 129 10.20 -18.32 -2.98
N ARG A 130 11.11 -17.44 -3.36
CA ARG A 130 12.50 -17.77 -3.72
C ARG A 130 13.42 -17.97 -2.52
N GLU A 131 13.34 -17.08 -1.51
CA GLU A 131 14.32 -17.00 -0.43
C GLU A 131 13.79 -17.54 0.90
N VAL A 132 12.48 -17.51 1.14
CA VAL A 132 11.86 -18.04 2.36
C VAL A 132 11.44 -19.49 2.14
N LEU A 133 10.67 -19.76 1.08
CA LEU A 133 10.21 -21.10 0.72
C LEU A 133 11.23 -21.90 -0.11
N GLU A 134 12.35 -21.29 -0.53
CA GLU A 134 13.45 -21.92 -1.28
C GLU A 134 13.06 -22.58 -2.59
N LEU A 135 11.98 -22.12 -3.21
CA LEU A 135 11.54 -22.67 -4.49
C LEU A 135 12.56 -22.40 -5.58
N ARG A 136 12.63 -23.25 -6.60
CA ARG A 136 13.45 -23.01 -7.78
C ARG A 136 13.03 -21.70 -8.45
N ARG A 137 13.97 -21.02 -9.11
CA ARG A 137 13.75 -19.72 -9.75
C ARG A 137 12.54 -19.70 -10.69
N LYS A 138 12.35 -20.77 -11.48
CA LYS A 138 11.21 -20.89 -12.39
C LYS A 138 9.89 -20.97 -11.63
N ASP A 139 9.80 -21.80 -10.61
CA ASP A 139 8.60 -22.02 -9.82
C ASP A 139 8.22 -20.76 -9.04
N ALA A 140 9.20 -20.09 -8.42
CA ALA A 140 8.98 -18.82 -7.74
C ALA A 140 8.43 -17.72 -8.69
N ARG A 141 8.94 -17.63 -9.93
CA ARG A 141 8.41 -16.71 -10.94
C ARG A 141 6.99 -17.06 -11.34
N LEU A 142 6.71 -18.34 -11.64
CA LEU A 142 5.39 -18.81 -12.04
C LEU A 142 4.34 -18.56 -10.95
N LEU A 143 4.66 -18.85 -9.70
CA LEU A 143 3.76 -18.58 -8.58
C LEU A 143 3.52 -17.09 -8.36
N THR A 144 4.55 -16.27 -8.55
CA THR A 144 4.38 -14.81 -8.48
C THR A 144 3.47 -14.32 -9.60
N LEU A 145 3.69 -14.75 -10.84
CA LEU A 145 2.83 -14.39 -11.97
C LEU A 145 1.40 -14.89 -11.76
N LEU A 146 1.23 -16.12 -11.29
CA LEU A 146 -0.08 -16.68 -10.96
C LEU A 146 -0.81 -15.84 -9.91
N LEU A 147 -0.12 -15.45 -8.82
CA LEU A 147 -0.70 -14.62 -7.77
C LEU A 147 -1.21 -13.28 -8.34
N PHE A 148 -0.39 -12.61 -9.15
CA PHE A 148 -0.74 -11.32 -9.73
C PHE A 148 -1.67 -11.42 -10.96
N SER A 149 -1.99 -12.61 -11.45
CA SER A 149 -3.01 -12.82 -12.48
C SER A 149 -4.43 -12.98 -11.91
N PHE A 150 -4.57 -13.21 -10.60
CA PHE A 150 -5.89 -13.25 -9.99
C PHE A 150 -6.55 -11.87 -10.04
N GLY A 151 -7.79 -11.79 -10.51
CA GLY A 151 -8.51 -10.53 -10.70
C GLY A 151 -8.53 -9.63 -9.46
N HIS A 152 -8.76 -10.21 -8.27
CA HIS A 152 -8.76 -9.46 -7.01
C HIS A 152 -7.38 -8.95 -6.56
N VAL A 153 -6.29 -9.41 -7.17
CA VAL A 153 -4.92 -8.88 -6.96
C VAL A 153 -4.55 -7.91 -8.07
N LEU A 154 -4.93 -8.22 -9.30
CA LEU A 154 -4.57 -7.43 -10.48
C LEU A 154 -5.35 -6.10 -10.55
N ILE A 155 -6.68 -6.13 -10.33
CA ILE A 155 -7.52 -4.93 -10.45
C ILE A 155 -7.07 -3.81 -9.51
N PRO A 156 -6.74 -4.03 -8.22
CA PRO A 156 -6.20 -2.99 -7.35
C PRO A 156 -4.91 -2.33 -7.85
N THR A 157 -4.16 -2.98 -8.75
CA THR A 157 -2.94 -2.38 -9.32
C THR A 157 -3.21 -1.30 -10.37
N MET A 158 -4.46 -1.05 -10.71
CA MET A 158 -4.87 -0.04 -11.68
C MET A 158 -5.99 0.89 -11.17
N VAL A 159 -6.50 0.65 -9.97
CA VAL A 159 -7.53 1.48 -9.33
C VAL A 159 -6.87 2.34 -8.25
N PRO A 160 -7.19 3.65 -8.16
CA PRO A 160 -6.63 4.55 -7.14
C PRO A 160 -7.20 4.25 -5.75
N ASP A 161 -6.69 3.20 -5.11
CA ASP A 161 -7.12 2.67 -3.83
C ASP A 161 -5.90 2.33 -2.94
N HIS A 162 -6.14 2.07 -1.65
CA HIS A 162 -5.13 1.68 -0.66
C HIS A 162 -4.75 0.20 -0.70
N PHE A 163 -5.51 -0.66 -1.39
CA PHE A 163 -5.32 -2.12 -1.35
C PHE A 163 -3.93 -2.56 -1.83
N VAL A 164 -3.43 -2.00 -2.92
CA VAL A 164 -2.10 -2.38 -3.43
C VAL A 164 -0.97 -1.93 -2.51
N ILE A 165 -1.13 -0.79 -1.83
CA ILE A 165 -0.18 -0.32 -0.81
C ILE A 165 -0.17 -1.31 0.37
N SER A 166 -1.35 -1.73 0.81
CA SER A 166 -1.50 -2.76 1.84
C SER A 166 -0.86 -4.10 1.42
N LEU A 167 -1.05 -4.51 0.16
CA LEU A 167 -0.43 -5.71 -0.39
C LEU A 167 1.11 -5.62 -0.35
N MET A 168 1.68 -4.49 -0.75
CA MET A 168 3.13 -4.25 -0.69
C MET A 168 3.66 -4.38 0.75
N LEU A 169 3.02 -3.70 1.70
CA LEU A 169 3.45 -3.68 3.10
C LEU A 169 3.31 -5.04 3.77
N LEU A 170 2.22 -5.77 3.49
CA LEU A 170 2.03 -7.13 4.01
C LEU A 170 3.01 -8.13 3.37
N SER A 171 3.30 -8.00 2.08
CA SER A 171 4.31 -8.81 1.40
C SER A 171 5.70 -8.55 1.95
N LEU A 172 6.04 -7.29 2.23
CA LEU A 172 7.28 -6.91 2.91
C LEU A 172 7.36 -7.51 4.32
N THR A 173 6.26 -7.43 5.08
CA THR A 173 6.17 -8.01 6.43
C THR A 173 6.42 -9.51 6.38
N LEU A 174 5.75 -10.22 5.47
CA LEU A 174 5.91 -11.66 5.28
C LEU A 174 7.35 -12.03 4.88
N TYR A 175 7.97 -11.24 4.01
CA TYR A 175 9.36 -11.46 3.61
C TYR A 175 10.33 -11.26 4.79
N ILE A 176 10.21 -10.18 5.55
CA ILE A 176 11.08 -9.88 6.71
C ILE A 176 10.93 -10.97 7.77
N THR A 177 9.71 -11.28 8.17
CA THR A 177 9.43 -12.27 9.23
C THR A 177 9.82 -13.67 8.79
N GLY A 178 9.50 -14.06 7.56
CA GLY A 178 9.91 -15.36 7.00
C GLY A 178 11.43 -15.54 6.96
N LYS A 179 12.17 -14.50 6.55
CA LYS A 179 13.65 -14.56 6.58
C LYS A 179 14.22 -14.69 7.99
N LYS A 180 13.60 -14.03 8.96
CA LYS A 180 14.02 -14.13 10.37
C LYS A 180 13.72 -15.51 10.94
N MET A 181 12.53 -16.05 10.70
CA MET A 181 12.17 -17.42 11.10
C MET A 181 13.18 -18.44 10.56
N LYS A 182 13.51 -18.34 9.27
CA LYS A 182 14.46 -19.23 8.62
C LYS A 182 15.87 -19.16 9.23
N LYS A 183 16.28 -17.98 9.72
CA LYS A 183 17.58 -17.79 10.36
C LYS A 183 17.55 -18.05 11.88
N GLY A 184 16.44 -18.48 12.45
CA GLY A 184 16.27 -18.61 13.89
C GLY A 184 16.36 -17.26 14.65
N GLN A 185 16.14 -16.13 13.95
CA GLN A 185 16.24 -14.79 14.50
C GLN A 185 14.85 -14.26 14.91
N LEU A 186 14.81 -13.52 16.00
CA LEU A 186 13.59 -12.88 16.48
C LEU A 186 13.33 -11.55 15.75
N LEU A 187 12.06 -11.23 15.56
CA LEU A 187 11.63 -9.89 15.20
C LEU A 187 11.82 -8.99 16.43
N THR A 188 12.54 -7.88 16.27
CA THR A 188 12.71 -6.93 17.38
C THR A 188 11.43 -6.11 17.61
N ALA A 189 11.24 -5.60 18.83
CA ALA A 189 10.09 -4.74 19.14
C ALA A 189 10.03 -3.50 18.23
N TRP A 190 11.17 -2.88 17.89
CA TRP A 190 11.24 -1.74 16.97
C TRP A 190 10.88 -2.10 15.53
N GLN A 191 11.26 -3.28 15.07
CA GLN A 191 10.84 -3.75 13.75
C GLN A 191 9.33 -4.04 13.73
N SER A 192 8.79 -4.63 14.79
CA SER A 192 7.34 -4.82 14.95
C SER A 192 6.61 -3.47 14.95
N LEU A 193 7.13 -2.46 15.68
CA LEU A 193 6.57 -1.12 15.68
C LEU A 193 6.45 -0.56 14.26
N VAL A 194 7.55 -0.53 13.52
CA VAL A 194 7.57 0.04 12.16
C VAL A 194 6.61 -0.70 11.24
N LEU A 195 6.65 -2.03 11.24
CA LEU A 195 5.76 -2.84 10.41
C LEU A 195 4.29 -2.65 10.79
N THR A 196 3.96 -2.68 12.08
CA THR A 196 2.58 -2.48 12.56
C THR A 196 2.09 -1.07 12.26
N PHE A 197 2.92 -0.05 12.50
CA PHE A 197 2.57 1.35 12.24
C PHE A 197 2.17 1.58 10.78
N PHE A 198 2.99 1.14 9.83
CA PHE A 198 2.67 1.34 8.41
C PHE A 198 1.55 0.42 7.93
N THR A 199 1.51 -0.85 8.32
CA THR A 199 0.46 -1.76 7.85
C THR A 199 -0.91 -1.41 8.42
N ALA A 200 -1.00 -1.19 9.74
CA ALA A 200 -2.25 -0.78 10.40
C ALA A 200 -2.64 0.66 10.04
N GLY A 201 -1.66 1.52 9.76
CA GLY A 201 -1.90 2.89 9.33
C GLY A 201 -2.57 2.99 7.96
N MET A 202 -2.25 2.05 7.04
CA MET A 202 -2.94 1.96 5.74
C MET A 202 -4.31 1.29 5.84
N ALA A 203 -4.44 0.26 6.69
CA ALA A 203 -5.72 -0.34 7.05
C ALA A 203 -5.58 -1.02 8.42
N THR A 204 -6.38 -0.61 9.40
CA THR A 204 -6.26 -1.06 10.80
C THR A 204 -6.29 -2.59 10.94
N SER A 205 -7.11 -3.27 10.13
CA SER A 205 -7.18 -4.73 10.07
C SER A 205 -5.86 -5.42 9.68
N ASN A 206 -4.95 -4.73 8.98
CA ASN A 206 -3.64 -5.27 8.61
C ASN A 206 -2.71 -5.37 9.83
N GLY A 207 -2.93 -4.57 10.87
CA GLY A 207 -2.19 -4.67 12.13
C GLY A 207 -2.28 -6.06 12.74
N VAL A 208 -3.46 -6.68 12.73
CA VAL A 208 -3.65 -8.06 13.22
C VAL A 208 -2.76 -9.05 12.45
N LYS A 209 -2.68 -8.93 11.14
CA LYS A 209 -1.83 -9.81 10.30
C LYS A 209 -0.35 -9.64 10.62
N THR A 210 0.08 -8.41 10.87
CA THR A 210 1.47 -8.10 11.26
C THR A 210 1.80 -8.63 12.65
N LEU A 211 0.87 -8.52 13.60
CA LEU A 211 1.04 -9.09 14.94
C LEU A 211 1.08 -10.62 14.92
N LEU A 212 0.25 -11.27 14.08
CA LEU A 212 0.31 -12.71 13.85
C LEU A 212 1.67 -13.13 13.25
N ALA A 213 2.18 -12.39 12.27
CA ALA A 213 3.52 -12.65 11.73
C ALA A 213 4.61 -12.51 12.81
N GLY A 214 4.50 -11.55 13.71
CA GLY A 214 5.34 -11.41 14.90
C GLY A 214 5.23 -12.60 15.84
N LEU A 215 4.01 -13.06 16.10
CA LEU A 215 3.74 -14.23 16.96
C LEU A 215 4.38 -15.51 16.39
N PHE A 216 4.21 -15.77 15.10
CA PHE A 216 4.84 -16.92 14.45
C PHE A 216 6.36 -16.83 14.43
N THR A 217 6.93 -15.62 14.33
CA THR A 217 8.39 -15.42 14.35
C THR A 217 9.00 -15.57 15.73
N ASN A 218 8.33 -15.05 16.77
CA ASN A 218 8.88 -14.93 18.13
C ASN A 218 8.32 -15.95 19.11
N GLY A 219 7.22 -16.62 18.79
CA GLY A 219 6.50 -17.51 19.71
C GLY A 219 6.10 -16.77 21.00
N LYS A 220 6.24 -17.42 22.15
CA LYS A 220 5.91 -16.85 23.46
C LYS A 220 6.67 -15.55 23.83
N LYS A 221 7.80 -15.24 23.14
CA LYS A 221 8.58 -14.03 23.40
C LYS A 221 7.89 -12.73 22.96
N VAL A 222 6.80 -12.82 22.17
CA VAL A 222 5.91 -11.69 21.88
C VAL A 222 5.27 -11.12 23.16
N PHE A 223 5.01 -11.98 24.15
CA PHE A 223 4.35 -11.58 25.41
C PHE A 223 5.28 -10.92 26.43
N THR A 224 6.51 -10.57 26.04
CA THR A 224 7.38 -9.76 26.91
C THR A 224 6.87 -8.32 26.98
N CYS A 225 6.99 -7.69 28.17
CA CYS A 225 6.57 -6.31 28.38
C CYS A 225 7.15 -5.35 27.33
N LYS A 226 8.45 -5.47 27.03
CA LYS A 226 9.12 -4.68 26.00
C LYS A 226 8.50 -4.84 24.61
N PHE A 227 8.18 -6.07 24.19
CA PHE A 227 7.59 -6.30 22.87
C PHE A 227 6.16 -5.77 22.79
N ILE A 228 5.36 -6.00 23.83
CA ILE A 228 3.98 -5.50 23.88
C ILE A 228 3.99 -3.97 23.89
N SER A 229 4.76 -3.32 24.75
CA SER A 229 4.75 -1.86 24.86
C SER A 229 5.23 -1.17 23.58
N ILE A 230 6.37 -1.59 23.03
CA ILE A 230 6.98 -0.94 21.88
C ILE A 230 6.42 -1.49 20.56
N GLY A 231 6.27 -2.80 20.44
CA GLY A 231 5.93 -3.45 19.16
C GLY A 231 4.42 -3.48 18.86
N VAL A 232 3.55 -3.29 19.87
CA VAL A 232 2.10 -3.37 19.75
C VAL A 232 1.43 -2.08 20.18
N VAL A 233 1.59 -1.68 21.43
CA VAL A 233 0.85 -0.55 22.04
C VAL A 233 1.30 0.78 21.42
N LEU A 234 2.60 1.02 21.35
CA LEU A 234 3.13 2.29 20.85
C LEU A 234 2.70 2.61 19.39
N PRO A 235 2.75 1.69 18.41
CA PRO A 235 2.25 2.01 17.07
C PRO A 235 0.75 2.32 17.04
N LEU A 236 -0.06 1.67 17.88
CA LEU A 236 -1.49 1.97 17.97
C LEU A 236 -1.73 3.36 18.58
N LEU A 237 -1.00 3.72 19.63
CA LEU A 237 -1.09 5.06 20.22
C LEU A 237 -0.65 6.15 19.24
N LEU A 238 0.41 5.92 18.47
CA LEU A 238 0.84 6.85 17.41
C LEU A 238 -0.24 7.03 16.34
N LEU A 239 -0.89 5.94 15.91
CA LEU A 239 -1.97 6.00 14.93
C LEU A 239 -3.22 6.71 15.48
N LEU A 240 -3.56 6.49 16.74
CA LEU A 240 -4.62 7.23 17.42
C LEU A 240 -4.29 8.73 17.51
N GLY A 241 -3.04 9.08 17.84
CA GLY A 241 -2.58 10.46 17.86
C GLY A 241 -2.70 11.14 16.49
N ILE A 242 -2.31 10.44 15.41
CA ILE A 242 -2.46 10.92 14.03
C ILE A 242 -3.94 11.11 13.70
N GLN A 243 -4.78 10.14 14.01
CA GLN A 243 -6.23 10.23 13.78
C GLN A 243 -6.84 11.44 14.50
N GLN A 244 -6.50 11.65 15.76
CA GLN A 244 -6.98 12.82 16.50
C GLN A 244 -6.46 14.14 15.91
N SER A 245 -5.19 14.19 15.47
CA SER A 245 -4.65 15.39 14.82
C SER A 245 -5.38 15.73 13.52
N GLN A 246 -5.86 14.73 12.78
CA GLN A 246 -6.66 14.95 11.56
C GLN A 246 -7.98 15.64 11.86
N TYR A 247 -8.67 15.29 12.96
CA TYR A 247 -9.90 15.98 13.36
C TYR A 247 -9.68 17.46 13.67
N TYR A 248 -8.60 17.76 14.40
CA TYR A 248 -8.33 19.13 14.83
C TYR A 248 -7.65 19.99 13.76
N LEU A 249 -6.80 19.42 12.91
CA LEU A 249 -6.00 20.19 11.94
C LEU A 249 -6.59 20.19 10.55
N LEU A 250 -7.33 19.16 10.16
CA LEU A 250 -7.88 19.01 8.81
C LEU A 250 -9.42 19.09 8.78
N GLU A 251 -10.04 19.41 9.91
CA GLU A 251 -11.52 19.54 10.05
C GLU A 251 -12.28 18.30 9.52
N VAL A 252 -11.69 17.12 9.67
CA VAL A 252 -12.29 15.86 9.23
C VAL A 252 -13.56 15.59 10.06
N PRO A 253 -14.73 15.37 9.46
CA PRO A 253 -15.93 15.02 10.21
C PRO A 253 -15.74 13.71 10.97
N GLN A 254 -16.28 13.62 12.18
CA GLN A 254 -16.27 12.41 13.01
C GLN A 254 -17.21 11.34 12.47
#